data_4b83e16c61f3c708dd57b16fe046ae24
#
_entry.id   4b83e16c61f3c708dd57b16fe046ae24
#
_cell.length_a   1.000
_cell.length_b   1.000
_cell.length_c   1.000
_cell.angle_alpha   90.00
_cell.angle_beta   90.00
_cell.angle_gamma   90.00
#
_symmetry.space_group_name_H-M   'P 1'
#
loop_
_entity.id
_entity.type
_entity.pdbx_description
1 polymer ?
#
loop_
_entity_poly.entity_id
_entity_poly.type
_entity_poly.pdbx_seq_one_letter_code
_entity_poly.pdbx_strand_id
1 'polypeptide(L)'
;MNKLSRRDFIASTGIGLTCWVSGVGVLLSPQQAQAAAIPLQTLTDTQATTLGALGNALVPGARNAGLVQYVDNQLGVDNTLLILKYLGVDNAAMPGFYRTALDSAYGHCQNLFQTTPLKLTAVQAHRWAGSIAGGADSSWRGPPAGFFFFVVRADACDVVFGSRQGTEDIGPPFMAHIEPTEPW
;
A
#
# COMPACT_ATOMS: atom_id res chain seq x y z
N MET A 1 24.04 18.73 -5.19
CA MET A 1 22.72 18.14 -4.88
C MET A 1 22.12 18.93 -3.71
N ASN A 2 21.08 19.72 -3.95
CA ASN A 2 20.37 20.42 -2.88
C ASN A 2 19.71 19.37 -1.96
N LYS A 3 20.05 19.41 -0.68
CA LYS A 3 19.37 18.60 0.33
C LYS A 3 17.97 19.20 0.51
N LEU A 4 16.96 18.54 -0.04
CA LEU A 4 15.56 18.88 0.27
C LEU A 4 15.34 18.73 1.77
N SER A 5 14.74 19.74 2.41
CA SER A 5 14.34 19.61 3.82
C SER A 5 13.17 18.59 3.91
N ARG A 6 12.97 18.02 5.11
CA ARG A 6 11.80 17.14 5.35
C ARG A 6 10.48 17.84 4.99
N ARG A 7 10.38 19.13 5.26
CA ARG A 7 9.20 19.96 4.95
C ARG A 7 8.99 20.08 3.45
N ASP A 8 10.05 20.36 2.68
CA ASP A 8 9.98 20.50 1.23
C ASP A 8 9.63 19.16 0.55
N PHE A 9 10.14 18.06 1.12
CA PHE A 9 9.82 16.71 0.65
C PHE A 9 8.35 16.38 0.86
N ILE A 10 7.80 16.56 2.08
CA ILE A 10 6.38 16.29 2.38
C ILE A 10 5.48 17.22 1.54
N ALA A 11 5.85 18.49 1.39
CA ALA A 11 5.11 19.44 0.55
C ALA A 11 5.09 19.06 -0.94
N SER A 12 6.08 18.30 -1.40
CA SER A 12 6.18 17.90 -2.81
C SER A 12 5.60 16.52 -3.13
N THR A 13 5.57 15.59 -2.15
CA THR A 13 5.26 14.17 -2.39
C THR A 13 4.12 13.61 -1.55
N GLY A 14 3.73 14.27 -0.46
CA GLY A 14 2.72 13.80 0.50
C GLY A 14 3.27 12.76 1.49
N ILE A 15 3.39 11.49 1.11
CA ILE A 15 3.86 10.40 1.98
C ILE A 15 5.36 10.20 1.82
N GLY A 16 6.09 10.19 2.94
CA GLY A 16 7.53 9.93 2.99
C GLY A 16 7.87 8.65 3.76
N LEU A 17 8.69 7.79 3.15
CA LEU A 17 9.22 6.58 3.77
C LEU A 17 10.69 6.79 4.16
N THR A 18 11.05 6.44 5.38
CA THR A 18 12.46 6.34 5.76
C THR A 18 12.98 4.97 5.34
N CYS A 19 13.84 4.95 4.32
CA CYS A 19 14.45 3.75 3.79
C CYS A 19 15.95 3.72 4.09
N TRP A 20 16.52 2.52 4.26
CA TRP A 20 17.96 2.36 4.46
C TRP A 20 18.63 1.96 3.14
N VAL A 21 19.47 2.82 2.61
CA VAL A 21 20.24 2.57 1.38
C VAL A 21 21.72 2.58 1.74
N SER A 22 22.40 1.45 1.58
CA SER A 22 23.84 1.29 1.92
C SER A 22 24.17 1.78 3.34
N GLY A 23 23.29 1.52 4.32
CA GLY A 23 23.51 1.91 5.73
C GLY A 23 23.17 3.38 6.05
N VAL A 24 22.66 4.14 5.10
CA VAL A 24 22.25 5.53 5.28
C VAL A 24 20.72 5.64 5.20
N GLY A 25 20.12 6.29 6.19
CA GLY A 25 18.67 6.58 6.18
C GLY A 25 18.36 7.66 5.13
N VAL A 26 17.51 7.32 4.17
CA VAL A 26 17.07 8.20 3.08
C VAL A 26 15.55 8.33 3.14
N LEU A 27 15.04 9.55 2.94
CA LEU A 27 13.60 9.79 2.83
C LEU A 27 13.19 9.71 1.35
N LEU A 28 12.30 8.76 1.02
CA LEU A 28 11.79 8.51 -0.33
C LEU A 28 10.26 8.49 -0.34
N SER A 29 9.64 8.88 -1.45
CA SER A 29 8.22 8.55 -1.63
C SER A 29 8.06 7.04 -1.88
N PRO A 30 6.86 6.46 -1.68
CA PRO A 30 6.60 5.05 -2.00
C PRO A 30 6.98 4.71 -3.45
N GLN A 31 6.64 5.56 -4.40
CA GLN A 31 6.99 5.42 -5.81
C GLN A 31 8.51 5.45 -6.05
N GLN A 32 9.23 6.35 -5.38
CA GLN A 32 10.70 6.42 -5.47
C GLN A 32 11.37 5.19 -4.85
N ALA A 33 10.84 4.69 -3.71
CA ALA A 33 11.32 3.47 -3.10
C ALA A 33 11.15 2.26 -4.01
N GLN A 34 10.01 2.17 -4.71
CA GLN A 34 9.77 1.14 -5.72
C GLN A 34 10.72 1.27 -6.91
N ALA A 35 10.88 2.47 -7.49
CA ALA A 35 11.77 2.70 -8.61
C ALA A 35 13.24 2.40 -8.28
N ALA A 36 13.64 2.64 -7.03
CA ALA A 36 14.97 2.32 -6.50
C ALA A 36 15.12 0.84 -6.10
N ALA A 37 14.09 0.01 -6.29
CA ALA A 37 14.06 -1.40 -5.89
C ALA A 37 14.51 -1.62 -4.43
N ILE A 38 14.02 -0.79 -3.51
CA ILE A 38 14.36 -0.93 -2.09
C ILE A 38 13.96 -2.33 -1.61
N PRO A 39 14.87 -3.10 -0.98
CA PRO A 39 14.57 -4.43 -0.49
C PRO A 39 13.42 -4.44 0.52
N LEU A 40 12.55 -5.43 0.40
CA LEU A 40 11.46 -5.65 1.36
C LEU A 40 12.04 -6.21 2.67
N GLN A 41 11.46 -5.80 3.79
CA GLN A 41 11.90 -6.20 5.12
C GLN A 41 10.94 -7.16 5.81
N THR A 42 9.65 -7.06 5.48
CA THR A 42 8.57 -7.74 6.18
C THR A 42 7.86 -8.76 5.30
N LEU A 43 7.56 -8.40 4.05
CA LEU A 43 6.82 -9.24 3.11
C LEU A 43 7.75 -10.09 2.25
N THR A 44 7.32 -11.31 1.93
CA THR A 44 7.98 -12.14 0.91
C THR A 44 7.64 -11.62 -0.50
N ASP A 45 8.42 -12.01 -1.51
CA ASP A 45 8.18 -11.63 -2.92
C ASP A 45 6.77 -12.05 -3.40
N THR A 46 6.29 -13.22 -2.96
CA THR A 46 4.94 -13.71 -3.29
C THR A 46 3.87 -12.83 -2.65
N GLN A 47 4.03 -12.47 -1.38
CA GLN A 47 3.11 -11.58 -0.66
C GLN A 47 3.11 -10.17 -1.27
N ALA A 48 4.28 -9.62 -1.56
CA ALA A 48 4.45 -8.33 -2.21
C ALA A 48 3.79 -8.29 -3.60
N THR A 49 4.01 -9.34 -4.38
CA THR A 49 3.39 -9.50 -5.71
C THR A 49 1.87 -9.56 -5.60
N THR A 50 1.35 -10.30 -4.62
CA THR A 50 -0.09 -10.45 -4.36
C THR A 50 -0.71 -9.12 -3.92
N LEU A 51 -0.05 -8.40 -3.00
CA LEU A 51 -0.48 -7.08 -2.54
C LEU A 51 -0.54 -6.07 -3.71
N GLY A 52 0.53 -6.01 -4.51
CA GLY A 52 0.59 -5.11 -5.66
C GLY A 52 -0.48 -5.40 -6.71
N ALA A 53 -0.78 -6.69 -6.97
CA ALA A 53 -1.84 -7.08 -7.89
C ALA A 53 -3.23 -6.76 -7.35
N LEU A 54 -3.50 -7.07 -6.07
CA LEU A 54 -4.79 -6.78 -5.44
C LEU A 54 -5.02 -5.27 -5.34
N GLY A 55 -4.04 -4.52 -4.83
CA GLY A 55 -4.13 -3.07 -4.72
C GLY A 55 -4.40 -2.41 -6.08
N ASN A 56 -3.73 -2.86 -7.14
CA ASN A 56 -3.96 -2.33 -8.49
C ASN A 56 -5.32 -2.71 -9.10
N ALA A 57 -5.89 -3.86 -8.70
CA ALA A 57 -7.24 -4.25 -9.08
C ALA A 57 -8.31 -3.40 -8.37
N LEU A 58 -8.02 -2.92 -7.15
CA LEU A 58 -8.91 -2.09 -6.33
C LEU A 58 -8.81 -0.60 -6.68
N VAL A 59 -7.59 -0.12 -6.82
CA VAL A 59 -7.27 1.28 -7.12
C VAL A 59 -6.25 1.28 -8.26
N PRO A 60 -6.67 1.57 -9.49
CA PRO A 60 -5.77 1.62 -10.64
C PRO A 60 -4.57 2.53 -10.38
N GLY A 61 -3.38 2.04 -10.66
CA GLY A 61 -2.14 2.77 -10.41
C GLY A 61 -1.48 2.51 -9.04
N ALA A 62 -2.16 1.87 -8.09
CA ALA A 62 -1.63 1.65 -6.73
C ALA A 62 -0.29 0.91 -6.72
N ARG A 63 -0.11 -0.06 -7.61
CA ARG A 63 1.16 -0.76 -7.76
C ARG A 63 2.28 0.20 -8.15
N ASN A 64 2.05 1.05 -9.15
CA ASN A 64 3.06 2.00 -9.63
C ASN A 64 3.27 3.16 -8.64
N ALA A 65 2.28 3.49 -7.84
CA ALA A 65 2.39 4.46 -6.76
C ALA A 65 3.21 3.96 -5.56
N GLY A 66 3.61 2.66 -5.56
CA GLY A 66 4.49 2.09 -4.54
C GLY A 66 3.77 1.51 -3.33
N LEU A 67 2.55 1.02 -3.49
CA LEU A 67 1.76 0.40 -2.41
C LEU A 67 2.55 -0.66 -1.64
N VAL A 68 3.31 -1.49 -2.35
CA VAL A 68 4.09 -2.58 -1.73
C VAL A 68 5.16 -2.01 -0.80
N GLN A 69 5.94 -1.04 -1.27
CA GLN A 69 6.99 -0.39 -0.46
C GLN A 69 6.40 0.40 0.71
N TYR A 70 5.24 1.02 0.50
CA TYR A 70 4.51 1.71 1.56
C TYR A 70 4.13 0.74 2.68
N VAL A 71 3.40 -0.32 2.36
CA VAL A 71 2.93 -1.28 3.36
C VAL A 71 4.11 -1.99 4.02
N ASP A 72 5.09 -2.50 3.26
CA ASP A 72 6.24 -3.20 3.81
C ASP A 72 7.04 -2.34 4.80
N ASN A 73 7.31 -1.08 4.44
CA ASN A 73 7.99 -0.12 5.31
C ASN A 73 7.17 0.18 6.58
N GLN A 74 5.87 0.42 6.41
CA GLN A 74 4.97 0.78 7.50
C GLN A 74 4.71 -0.37 8.49
N LEU A 75 4.88 -1.62 8.06
CA LEU A 75 4.83 -2.79 8.95
C LEU A 75 6.06 -2.91 9.86
N GLY A 76 7.15 -2.20 9.55
CA GLY A 76 8.40 -2.20 10.32
C GLY A 76 8.60 -0.98 11.23
N VAL A 77 7.63 -0.06 11.32
CA VAL A 77 7.78 1.18 12.11
C VAL A 77 6.78 1.26 13.27
N ASP A 78 7.23 1.79 14.42
CA ASP A 78 6.38 1.89 15.62
C ASP A 78 5.19 2.84 15.46
N ASN A 79 5.34 3.90 14.67
CA ASN A 79 4.30 4.88 14.42
C ASN A 79 3.80 4.79 12.97
N THR A 80 3.23 3.63 12.64
CA THR A 80 2.71 3.36 11.28
C THR A 80 1.58 4.30 10.88
N LEU A 81 1.43 4.50 9.57
CA LEU A 81 0.32 5.25 8.95
C LEU A 81 -0.75 4.30 8.36
N LEU A 82 -0.56 2.98 8.45
CA LEU A 82 -1.56 2.02 7.94
C LEU A 82 -2.92 2.23 8.61
N ILE A 83 -3.98 2.05 7.82
CA ILE A 83 -5.37 2.19 8.32
C ILE A 83 -5.65 1.32 9.55
N LEU A 84 -4.98 0.17 9.67
CA LEU A 84 -5.13 -0.75 10.80
C LEU A 84 -4.88 -0.09 12.16
N LYS A 85 -3.94 0.86 12.24
CA LYS A 85 -3.69 1.64 13.47
C LYS A 85 -4.93 2.38 13.93
N TYR A 86 -5.65 3.00 13.01
CA TYR A 86 -6.86 3.78 13.31
C TYR A 86 -8.08 2.90 13.60
N LEU A 87 -7.97 1.61 13.25
CA LEU A 87 -8.96 0.58 13.57
C LEU A 87 -8.64 -0.15 14.88
N GLY A 88 -7.62 0.30 15.62
CA GLY A 88 -7.25 -0.24 16.93
C GLY A 88 -6.51 -1.57 16.88
N VAL A 89 -5.92 -1.93 15.74
CA VAL A 89 -5.07 -3.13 15.62
C VAL A 89 -3.67 -2.80 16.16
N ASP A 90 -3.19 -3.65 17.06
CA ASP A 90 -1.84 -3.51 17.63
C ASP A 90 -0.77 -3.63 16.54
N ASN A 91 0.24 -2.76 16.58
CA ASN A 91 1.35 -2.77 15.63
C ASN A 91 2.03 -4.14 15.53
N ALA A 92 2.22 -4.84 16.66
CA ALA A 92 2.82 -6.17 16.68
C ALA A 92 1.99 -7.23 15.92
N ALA A 93 0.68 -7.03 15.80
CA ALA A 93 -0.22 -7.94 15.09
C ALA A 93 -0.32 -7.64 13.58
N MET A 94 0.01 -6.44 13.13
CA MET A 94 -0.16 -6.02 11.73
C MET A 94 0.64 -6.86 10.73
N PRO A 95 1.92 -7.22 10.96
CA PRO A 95 2.65 -8.10 10.04
C PRO A 95 1.98 -9.46 9.85
N GLY A 96 1.48 -10.06 10.95
CA GLY A 96 0.72 -11.32 10.91
C GLY A 96 -0.58 -11.19 10.13
N PHE A 97 -1.32 -10.09 10.33
CA PHE A 97 -2.53 -9.77 9.59
C PHE A 97 -2.30 -9.76 8.08
N TYR A 98 -1.31 -8.98 7.61
CA TYR A 98 -1.02 -8.88 6.18
C TYR A 98 -0.51 -10.19 5.58
N ARG A 99 0.48 -10.84 6.22
CA ARG A 99 1.07 -12.07 5.69
C ARG A 99 0.04 -13.16 5.51
N THR A 100 -0.76 -13.45 6.55
CA THR A 100 -1.75 -14.53 6.50
C THR A 100 -2.84 -14.25 5.46
N ALA A 101 -3.30 -13.00 5.37
CA ALA A 101 -4.31 -12.62 4.38
C ALA A 101 -3.77 -12.65 2.95
N LEU A 102 -2.52 -12.22 2.73
CA LEU A 102 -1.89 -12.25 1.40
C LEU A 102 -1.62 -13.68 0.93
N ASP A 103 -1.19 -14.57 1.82
CA ASP A 103 -1.05 -16.00 1.50
C ASP A 103 -2.39 -16.62 1.13
N SER A 104 -3.46 -16.28 1.87
CA SER A 104 -4.82 -16.73 1.55
C SER A 104 -5.34 -16.14 0.23
N ALA A 105 -5.07 -14.87 -0.03
CA ALA A 105 -5.45 -14.23 -1.30
C ALA A 105 -4.74 -14.86 -2.51
N TYR A 106 -3.46 -15.20 -2.34
CA TYR A 106 -2.71 -15.93 -3.37
C TYR A 106 -3.31 -17.30 -3.64
N GLY A 107 -3.55 -18.11 -2.59
CA GLY A 107 -4.17 -19.43 -2.71
C GLY A 107 -5.56 -19.36 -3.33
N HIS A 108 -6.38 -18.37 -2.93
CA HIS A 108 -7.69 -18.11 -3.49
C HIS A 108 -7.63 -17.78 -5.00
N CYS A 109 -6.64 -16.98 -5.43
CA CYS A 109 -6.39 -16.71 -6.85
C CYS A 109 -6.08 -18.00 -7.62
N GLN A 110 -5.20 -18.85 -7.07
CA GLN A 110 -4.85 -20.12 -7.67
C GLN A 110 -6.07 -21.06 -7.78
N ASN A 111 -6.91 -21.12 -6.75
CA ASN A 111 -8.12 -21.93 -6.74
C ASN A 111 -9.11 -21.49 -7.83
N LEU A 112 -9.28 -20.17 -8.01
CA LEU A 112 -10.24 -19.63 -8.98
C LEU A 112 -9.77 -19.70 -10.44
N PHE A 113 -8.47 -19.47 -10.68
CA PHE A 113 -7.98 -19.21 -12.04
C PHE A 113 -6.79 -20.08 -12.46
N GLN A 114 -6.28 -20.96 -11.60
CA GLN A 114 -5.12 -21.81 -11.84
C GLN A 114 -3.88 -21.03 -12.31
N THR A 115 -3.72 -19.80 -11.81
CA THR A 115 -2.64 -18.87 -12.17
C THR A 115 -2.25 -17.96 -11.01
N THR A 116 -1.20 -17.17 -11.17
CA THR A 116 -0.74 -16.20 -10.17
C THR A 116 -1.44 -14.85 -10.32
N PRO A 117 -1.56 -14.05 -9.25
CA PRO A 117 -2.20 -12.74 -9.31
C PRO A 117 -1.67 -11.79 -10.40
N LEU A 118 -0.37 -11.84 -10.70
CA LEU A 118 0.24 -11.01 -11.76
C LEU A 118 -0.20 -11.37 -13.18
N LYS A 119 -0.64 -12.60 -13.39
CA LYS A 119 -1.02 -13.10 -14.72
C LYS A 119 -2.52 -12.99 -14.99
N LEU A 120 -3.29 -12.45 -14.04
CA LEU A 120 -4.71 -12.21 -14.22
C LEU A 120 -4.97 -11.17 -15.29
N THR A 121 -5.95 -11.44 -16.15
CA THR A 121 -6.53 -10.37 -16.97
C THR A 121 -7.29 -9.37 -16.10
N ALA A 122 -7.58 -8.16 -16.61
CA ALA A 122 -8.32 -7.14 -15.87
C ALA A 122 -9.68 -7.67 -15.35
N VAL A 123 -10.40 -8.44 -16.18
CA VAL A 123 -11.68 -9.07 -15.79
C VAL A 123 -11.50 -10.07 -14.66
N GLN A 124 -10.46 -10.92 -14.75
CA GLN A 124 -10.17 -11.90 -13.70
C GLN A 124 -9.73 -11.21 -12.40
N ALA A 125 -8.89 -10.17 -12.48
CA ALA A 125 -8.45 -9.41 -11.33
C ALA A 125 -9.63 -8.74 -10.60
N HIS A 126 -10.56 -8.15 -11.36
CA HIS A 126 -11.79 -7.58 -10.79
C HIS A 126 -12.67 -8.65 -10.12
N ARG A 127 -12.85 -9.81 -10.77
CA ARG A 127 -13.61 -10.93 -10.21
C ARG A 127 -12.96 -11.48 -8.93
N TRP A 128 -11.63 -11.61 -8.92
CA TRP A 128 -10.86 -12.04 -7.75
C TRP A 128 -11.03 -11.07 -6.58
N ALA A 129 -10.84 -9.78 -6.82
CA ALA A 129 -11.04 -8.74 -5.79
C ALA A 129 -12.47 -8.75 -5.25
N GLY A 130 -13.48 -8.87 -6.13
CA GLY A 130 -14.88 -8.96 -5.74
C GLY A 130 -15.20 -10.20 -4.90
N SER A 131 -14.57 -11.35 -5.18
CA SER A 131 -14.76 -12.56 -4.37
C SER A 131 -14.15 -12.42 -2.97
N ILE A 132 -12.99 -11.74 -2.82
CA ILE A 132 -12.40 -11.42 -1.52
C ILE A 132 -13.34 -10.49 -0.74
N ALA A 133 -13.91 -9.47 -1.38
CA ALA A 133 -14.88 -8.57 -0.77
C ALA A 133 -16.12 -9.33 -0.24
N GLY A 134 -16.57 -10.35 -0.96
CA GLY A 134 -17.71 -11.20 -0.60
C GLY A 134 -17.40 -12.27 0.45
N GLY A 135 -16.17 -12.36 0.96
CA GLY A 135 -15.78 -13.29 2.02
C GLY A 135 -14.85 -14.42 1.58
N ALA A 136 -14.47 -14.47 0.29
CA ALA A 136 -13.66 -15.53 -0.31
C ALA A 136 -14.33 -16.94 -0.17
N ASP A 137 -13.51 -18.00 -0.16
CA ASP A 137 -13.98 -19.39 0.00
C ASP A 137 -13.56 -19.98 1.35
N SER A 138 -13.96 -21.22 1.61
CA SER A 138 -13.66 -21.93 2.86
C SER A 138 -12.16 -22.22 3.09
N SER A 139 -11.31 -22.04 2.08
CA SER A 139 -9.87 -22.19 2.20
C SER A 139 -9.17 -20.93 2.78
N TRP A 140 -9.89 -19.81 2.85
CA TRP A 140 -9.35 -18.56 3.41
C TRP A 140 -8.95 -18.72 4.88
N ARG A 141 -7.79 -18.20 5.24
CA ARG A 141 -7.25 -18.19 6.60
C ARG A 141 -6.84 -16.77 6.99
N GLY A 142 -6.81 -16.48 8.29
CA GLY A 142 -6.43 -15.17 8.82
C GLY A 142 -7.63 -14.25 9.05
N PRO A 143 -7.45 -12.94 8.90
CA PRO A 143 -8.53 -11.98 9.13
C PRO A 143 -9.68 -12.17 8.13
N PRO A 144 -10.90 -11.70 8.46
CA PRO A 144 -12.03 -11.78 7.53
C PRO A 144 -11.67 -11.17 6.17
N ALA A 145 -11.95 -11.89 5.08
CA ALA A 145 -11.53 -11.50 3.72
C ALA A 145 -12.08 -10.13 3.31
N GLY A 146 -13.35 -9.84 3.61
CA GLY A 146 -13.94 -8.52 3.34
C GLY A 146 -13.29 -7.39 4.14
N PHE A 147 -12.80 -7.67 5.36
CA PHE A 147 -12.06 -6.69 6.13
C PHE A 147 -10.66 -6.44 5.55
N PHE A 148 -9.97 -7.49 5.13
CA PHE A 148 -8.70 -7.36 4.42
C PHE A 148 -8.85 -6.60 3.10
N PHE A 149 -9.91 -6.86 2.33
CA PHE A 149 -10.25 -6.08 1.13
C PHE A 149 -10.36 -4.58 1.45
N PHE A 150 -11.10 -4.23 2.52
CA PHE A 150 -11.25 -2.84 2.95
C PHE A 150 -9.89 -2.20 3.28
N VAL A 151 -9.06 -2.91 4.05
CA VAL A 151 -7.72 -2.43 4.47
C VAL A 151 -6.84 -2.16 3.26
N VAL A 152 -6.69 -3.13 2.34
CA VAL A 152 -5.84 -2.94 1.15
C VAL A 152 -6.37 -1.81 0.26
N ARG A 153 -7.69 -1.65 0.15
CA ARG A 153 -8.27 -0.54 -0.61
C ARG A 153 -7.93 0.81 0.02
N ALA A 154 -8.03 0.93 1.36
CA ALA A 154 -7.71 2.17 2.06
C ALA A 154 -6.24 2.54 1.87
N ASP A 155 -5.31 1.61 2.13
CA ASP A 155 -3.88 1.86 1.94
C ASP A 155 -3.50 2.14 0.48
N ALA A 156 -4.21 1.52 -0.49
CA ALA A 156 -4.03 1.82 -1.91
C ALA A 156 -4.51 3.24 -2.26
N CYS A 157 -5.63 3.68 -1.68
CA CYS A 157 -6.09 5.07 -1.83
C CYS A 157 -5.09 6.06 -1.25
N ASP A 158 -4.50 5.76 -0.09
CA ASP A 158 -3.51 6.64 0.54
C ASP A 158 -2.30 6.88 -0.36
N VAL A 159 -1.74 5.83 -0.97
CA VAL A 159 -0.56 6.01 -1.84
C VAL A 159 -0.88 6.64 -3.18
N VAL A 160 -2.06 6.40 -3.74
CA VAL A 160 -2.47 6.98 -5.04
C VAL A 160 -2.90 8.43 -4.85
N PHE A 161 -3.87 8.68 -3.99
CA PHE A 161 -4.50 9.99 -3.83
C PHE A 161 -3.83 10.87 -2.78
N GLY A 162 -3.06 10.30 -1.85
CA GLY A 162 -2.21 11.03 -0.91
C GLY A 162 -0.94 11.63 -1.52
N SER A 163 -0.67 11.38 -2.81
CA SER A 163 0.39 12.02 -3.57
C SER A 163 -0.11 13.32 -4.22
N ARG A 164 0.81 14.25 -4.52
CA ARG A 164 0.48 15.48 -5.23
C ARG A 164 -0.22 15.19 -6.56
N GLN A 165 0.36 14.33 -7.38
CA GLN A 165 -0.21 13.96 -8.68
C GLN A 165 -1.59 13.34 -8.53
N GLY A 166 -1.76 12.37 -7.62
CA GLY A 166 -3.05 11.71 -7.42
C GLY A 166 -4.14 12.65 -6.93
N THR A 167 -3.79 13.65 -6.11
CA THR A 167 -4.75 14.68 -5.69
C THR A 167 -5.14 15.59 -6.86
N GLU A 168 -4.16 16.03 -7.64
CA GLU A 168 -4.39 16.88 -8.82
C GLU A 168 -5.21 16.15 -9.89
N ASP A 169 -5.00 14.83 -10.08
CA ASP A 169 -5.74 14.01 -11.05
C ASP A 169 -7.26 13.89 -10.74
N ILE A 170 -7.66 14.02 -9.48
CA ILE A 170 -9.08 14.04 -9.07
C ILE A 170 -9.68 15.44 -9.01
N GLY A 171 -8.90 16.47 -9.34
CA GLY A 171 -9.35 17.85 -9.58
C GLY A 171 -9.07 18.88 -8.49
N PRO A 172 -9.04 18.55 -7.16
CA PRO A 172 -8.65 19.56 -6.17
C PRO A 172 -7.15 19.84 -6.26
N PRO A 173 -6.72 21.09 -5.97
CA PRO A 173 -5.31 21.39 -5.85
C PRO A 173 -4.71 20.62 -4.66
N PHE A 174 -3.48 20.12 -4.81
CA PHE A 174 -2.76 19.51 -3.70
C PHE A 174 -2.43 20.56 -2.64
N MET A 175 -3.02 20.41 -1.46
CA MET A 175 -2.91 21.35 -0.36
C MET A 175 -2.33 20.67 0.88
N ALA A 176 -1.09 20.17 0.78
CA ALA A 176 -0.39 19.56 1.91
C ALA A 176 -0.16 20.56 3.07
N HIS A 177 -0.01 21.84 2.73
CA HIS A 177 0.08 22.95 3.68
C HIS A 177 -0.63 24.16 3.10
N ILE A 178 -1.78 24.51 3.65
CA ILE A 178 -2.40 25.81 3.43
C ILE A 178 -1.80 26.74 4.47
N GLU A 179 -1.04 27.76 4.03
CA GLU A 179 -0.73 28.86 4.93
C GLU A 179 -2.03 29.57 5.27
N PRO A 180 -2.37 29.79 6.57
CA PRO A 180 -3.54 30.53 6.94
C PRO A 180 -3.47 31.93 6.31
N THR A 181 -4.59 32.37 5.75
CA THR A 181 -4.70 33.69 5.09
C THR A 181 -4.47 34.84 6.07
N GLU A 182 -4.56 34.55 7.38
CA GLU A 182 -4.31 35.49 8.46
C GLU A 182 -3.44 34.80 9.55
N PRO A 183 -2.52 35.52 10.20
CA PRO A 183 -1.77 34.98 11.36
C PRO A 183 -2.73 34.63 12.49
N TRP A 184 -2.42 33.54 13.22
CA TRP A 184 -3.16 33.11 14.43
C TRP A 184 -3.07 34.16 15.55
#